data_fc12c6dc16f3df94420a7b773679c4cc
#
_entry.id   fc12c6dc16f3df94420a7b773679c4cc
#
_cell.length_a   1.000
_cell.length_b   1.000
_cell.length_c   1.000
_cell.angle_alpha   90.00
_cell.angle_beta   90.00
_cell.angle_gamma   90.00
#
_symmetry.space_group_name_H-M   'P 1'
#
loop_
_entity.id
_entity.type
_entity.pdbx_description
1 polymer ?
#
loop_
_entity_poly.entity_id
_entity_poly.type
_entity_poly.pdbx_seq_one_letter_code
_entity_poly.pdbx_strand_id
1 'polypeptide(L)'
;MNFDMIKKENSFDKILIENDKLVESMNFLKNNAEYYFDRLNTIIAVDLGLESGKFELIYDLYSTNTGLNGRISVLVERNSPHVPSVVEVFKSAYFDECEIYDMFGIVFDKNPNLKRLLMPKGWEGYPLRKDYEQNDNRLKWNK
;
A
#
# COMPACT_ATOMS: atom_id res chain seq x y z
N MET A 1 -1.28 4.18 -20.59
CA MET A 1 -1.98 4.57 -19.37
C MET A 1 -2.43 6.01 -19.47
N ASN A 2 -3.70 6.23 -19.25
CA ASN A 2 -4.24 7.60 -19.30
C ASN A 2 -4.45 8.10 -17.87
N PHE A 3 -3.59 9.02 -17.44
CA PHE A 3 -3.69 9.63 -16.12
C PHE A 3 -4.37 11.01 -16.15
N ASP A 4 -5.05 11.34 -17.25
CA ASP A 4 -5.70 12.64 -17.43
C ASP A 4 -6.78 12.92 -16.37
N MET A 5 -7.30 11.86 -15.74
CA MET A 5 -8.27 12.00 -14.66
C MET A 5 -7.68 12.67 -13.42
N ILE A 6 -6.37 12.59 -13.21
CA ILE A 6 -5.71 13.21 -12.07
C ILE A 6 -5.73 14.72 -12.14
N LYS A 7 -5.76 15.27 -13.37
CA LYS A 7 -5.71 16.71 -13.61
C LYS A 7 -7.01 17.46 -13.36
N LYS A 8 -8.15 16.75 -13.40
CA LYS A 8 -9.44 17.42 -13.59
C LYS A 8 -9.95 18.27 -12.46
N GLU A 9 -9.52 18.07 -11.20
CA GLU A 9 -10.16 18.80 -10.09
C GLU A 9 -9.30 19.07 -8.86
N ASN A 10 -7.97 18.96 -8.88
CA ASN A 10 -7.15 18.97 -7.64
C ASN A 10 -7.62 17.92 -6.63
N SER A 11 -8.40 16.95 -7.03
CA SER A 11 -9.04 16.00 -6.14
C SER A 11 -8.67 14.57 -6.48
N PHE A 12 -8.76 13.76 -5.48
CA PHE A 12 -8.38 12.38 -5.37
C PHE A 12 -9.22 11.41 -6.19
N ASP A 13 -9.06 11.37 -7.49
CA ASP A 13 -9.58 10.23 -8.22
C ASP A 13 -8.60 9.06 -8.07
N LYS A 14 -9.10 8.01 -7.50
CA LYS A 14 -8.33 6.77 -7.32
C LYS A 14 -8.27 6.02 -8.64
N ILE A 15 -7.05 5.79 -9.13
CA ILE A 15 -6.83 5.07 -10.37
C ILE A 15 -6.36 3.66 -10.04
N LEU A 16 -7.12 2.67 -10.51
CA LEU A 16 -6.75 1.26 -10.34
C LEU A 16 -5.68 0.87 -11.36
N ILE A 17 -4.58 0.31 -10.89
CA ILE A 17 -3.47 -0.16 -11.72
C ILE A 17 -3.25 -1.65 -11.45
N GLU A 18 -2.84 -2.38 -12.48
CA GLU A 18 -2.45 -3.76 -12.34
C GLU A 18 -1.15 -3.89 -11.54
N ASN A 19 -1.07 -4.95 -10.77
CA ASN A 19 0.00 -5.23 -9.82
C ASN A 19 1.39 -5.20 -10.48
N ASP A 20 1.52 -5.84 -11.64
CA ASP A 20 2.78 -5.94 -12.37
C ASP A 20 3.24 -4.62 -13.00
N LYS A 21 2.36 -3.63 -13.09
CA LYS A 21 2.67 -2.32 -13.66
C LYS A 21 2.87 -1.23 -12.61
N LEU A 22 2.85 -1.61 -11.33
CA LEU A 22 2.91 -0.64 -10.24
C LEU A 22 4.19 0.20 -10.26
N VAL A 23 5.36 -0.46 -10.32
CA VAL A 23 6.66 0.24 -10.28
C VAL A 23 6.83 1.13 -11.50
N GLU A 24 6.48 0.63 -12.69
CA GLU A 24 6.53 1.40 -13.94
C GLU A 24 5.65 2.64 -13.86
N SER A 25 4.43 2.48 -13.34
CA SER A 25 3.48 3.58 -13.18
C SER A 25 4.00 4.62 -12.18
N MET A 26 4.59 4.19 -11.09
CA MET A 26 5.16 5.10 -10.09
C MET A 26 6.35 5.88 -10.65
N ASN A 27 7.23 5.23 -11.38
CA ASN A 27 8.34 5.91 -12.05
C ASN A 27 7.85 6.92 -13.07
N PHE A 28 6.82 6.57 -13.86
CA PHE A 28 6.23 7.48 -14.82
C PHE A 28 5.66 8.72 -14.14
N LEU A 29 4.86 8.55 -13.10
CA LEU A 29 4.22 9.66 -12.39
C LEU A 29 5.24 10.55 -11.68
N LYS A 30 6.31 9.98 -11.16
CA LYS A 30 7.36 10.75 -10.49
C LYS A 30 8.17 11.60 -11.48
N ASN A 31 8.49 11.05 -12.64
CA ASN A 31 9.40 11.69 -13.60
C ASN A 31 8.69 12.50 -14.68
N ASN A 32 7.38 12.37 -14.83
CA ASN A 32 6.63 13.11 -15.83
C ASN A 32 6.46 14.57 -15.42
N ALA A 33 6.80 15.50 -16.32
CA ALA A 33 6.77 16.93 -16.03
C ALA A 33 5.37 17.48 -15.74
N GLU A 34 4.32 16.84 -16.23
CA GLU A 34 2.94 17.27 -16.01
C GLU A 34 2.42 16.90 -14.64
N TYR A 35 2.79 15.72 -14.13
CA TYR A 35 2.33 15.21 -12.83
C TYR A 35 3.34 15.50 -11.74
N TYR A 36 4.57 15.12 -11.96
CA TYR A 36 5.69 15.33 -11.06
C TYR A 36 5.36 14.96 -9.61
N PHE A 37 4.87 13.74 -9.41
CA PHE A 37 4.57 13.25 -8.05
C PHE A 37 5.88 12.86 -7.35
N ASP A 38 6.49 13.84 -6.73
CA ASP A 38 7.78 13.68 -6.06
C ASP A 38 7.66 13.14 -4.63
N ARG A 39 6.44 13.04 -4.09
CA ARG A 39 6.22 12.55 -2.72
C ARG A 39 5.17 11.44 -2.68
N LEU A 40 5.51 10.38 -1.96
CA LEU A 40 4.54 9.40 -1.49
C LEU A 40 4.22 9.76 -0.04
N ASN A 41 3.00 10.21 0.22
CA ASN A 41 2.59 10.58 1.57
C ASN A 41 2.37 9.37 2.46
N THR A 42 1.63 8.40 1.95
CA THR A 42 1.31 7.19 2.71
C THR A 42 0.83 6.07 1.79
N ILE A 43 0.89 4.85 2.30
CA ILE A 43 0.25 3.68 1.69
C ILE A 43 -0.83 3.21 2.66
N ILE A 44 -2.05 3.08 2.18
CA ILE A 44 -3.19 2.61 2.98
C ILE A 44 -3.57 1.22 2.51
N ALA A 45 -3.72 0.28 3.43
CA ALA A 45 -4.20 -1.07 3.13
C ALA A 45 -5.62 -1.24 3.64
N VAL A 46 -6.46 -1.85 2.82
CA VAL A 46 -7.86 -2.14 3.15
C VAL A 46 -8.12 -3.61 2.90
N ASP A 47 -8.68 -4.29 3.89
CA ASP A 47 -9.17 -5.65 3.71
C ASP A 47 -10.59 -5.59 3.14
N LEU A 48 -10.76 -6.04 1.89
CA LEU A 48 -12.04 -6.01 1.20
C LEU A 48 -12.99 -7.17 1.60
N GLY A 49 -12.56 -7.99 2.55
CA GLY A 49 -13.36 -9.08 3.08
C GLY A 49 -13.06 -10.43 2.44
N LEU A 50 -13.53 -11.48 3.13
CA LEU A 50 -13.28 -12.86 2.71
C LEU A 50 -14.00 -13.20 1.41
N GLU A 51 -15.16 -12.62 1.18
CA GLU A 51 -15.94 -12.87 -0.05
C GLU A 51 -15.23 -12.34 -1.29
N SER A 52 -14.62 -11.14 -1.20
CA SER A 52 -13.87 -10.58 -2.32
C SER A 52 -12.56 -11.33 -2.53
N GLY A 53 -11.98 -11.88 -1.47
CA GLY A 53 -10.70 -12.57 -1.49
C GLY A 53 -9.52 -11.65 -1.80
N LYS A 54 -9.65 -10.34 -1.55
CA LYS A 54 -8.65 -9.35 -1.92
C LYS A 54 -8.39 -8.32 -0.83
N PHE A 55 -7.19 -7.76 -0.88
CA PHE A 55 -6.83 -6.50 -0.21
C PHE A 55 -6.72 -5.41 -1.28
N GLU A 56 -6.92 -4.18 -0.86
CA GLU A 56 -6.64 -3.01 -1.69
C GLU A 56 -5.52 -2.20 -1.05
N LEU A 57 -4.52 -1.84 -1.84
CA LEU A 57 -3.48 -0.88 -1.43
C LEU A 57 -3.73 0.44 -2.14
N ILE A 58 -3.74 1.52 -1.39
CA ILE A 58 -3.93 2.88 -1.90
C ILE A 58 -2.67 3.68 -1.62
N TYR A 59 -2.03 4.15 -2.68
CA TYR A 59 -0.82 4.96 -2.63
C TYR A 59 -1.21 6.42 -2.80
N ASP A 60 -1.01 7.22 -1.76
CA ASP A 60 -1.36 8.63 -1.75
C ASP A 60 -0.15 9.46 -2.18
N LEU A 61 -0.23 10.07 -3.35
CA LEU A 61 0.86 10.80 -3.98
C LEU A 61 0.60 12.31 -3.97
N TYR A 62 1.68 13.07 -3.89
CA TYR A 62 1.63 14.53 -3.89
C TYR A 62 2.78 15.10 -4.71
N SER A 63 2.49 16.19 -5.42
CA SER A 63 3.51 16.98 -6.12
C SER A 63 3.73 18.30 -5.40
N THR A 64 4.95 18.51 -4.90
CA THR A 64 5.32 19.78 -4.28
C THR A 64 5.43 20.90 -5.30
N ASN A 65 5.68 20.54 -6.57
CA ASN A 65 5.87 21.50 -7.65
C ASN A 65 4.54 22.02 -8.23
N THR A 66 3.57 21.11 -8.44
CA THR A 66 2.29 21.45 -9.06
C THR A 66 1.15 21.61 -8.07
N GLY A 67 1.31 21.12 -6.85
CA GLY A 67 0.24 21.08 -5.86
C GLY A 67 -0.80 19.99 -6.10
N LEU A 68 -0.58 19.10 -7.06
CA LEU A 68 -1.51 18.02 -7.38
C LEU A 68 -1.45 16.91 -6.35
N ASN A 69 -2.59 16.33 -6.07
CA ASN A 69 -2.74 15.09 -5.30
C ASN A 69 -3.23 13.98 -6.21
N GLY A 70 -2.80 12.75 -5.96
CA GLY A 70 -3.27 11.61 -6.71
C GLY A 70 -3.27 10.35 -5.86
N ARG A 71 -4.14 9.39 -6.21
CA ARG A 71 -4.19 8.09 -5.57
C ARG A 71 -4.10 6.99 -6.60
N ILE A 72 -3.20 6.06 -6.34
CA ILE A 72 -3.05 4.85 -7.13
C ILE A 72 -3.53 3.68 -6.27
N SER A 73 -4.38 2.85 -6.84
CA SER A 73 -4.93 1.68 -6.16
C SER A 73 -4.46 0.41 -6.84
N VAL A 74 -4.13 -0.59 -6.03
CA VAL A 74 -3.74 -1.92 -6.50
C VAL A 74 -4.52 -2.96 -5.71
N LEU A 75 -5.05 -3.97 -6.38
CA LEU A 75 -5.70 -5.11 -5.72
C LEU A 75 -4.68 -6.23 -5.53
N VAL A 76 -4.69 -6.82 -4.34
CA VAL A 76 -3.77 -7.89 -3.95
C VAL A 76 -4.58 -9.11 -3.55
N GLU A 77 -4.24 -10.26 -4.10
CA GLU A 77 -4.94 -11.51 -3.79
C GLU A 77 -4.65 -11.96 -2.35
N ARG A 78 -5.72 -12.29 -1.62
CA ARG A 78 -5.60 -12.73 -0.21
C ARG A 78 -4.81 -14.02 -0.06
N ASN A 79 -4.97 -14.95 -0.99
CA ASN A 79 -4.32 -16.26 -0.93
C ASN A 79 -2.85 -16.24 -1.34
N SER A 80 -2.45 -15.21 -2.07
CA SER A 80 -1.05 -15.00 -2.48
C SER A 80 -0.77 -13.50 -2.45
N PRO A 81 -0.63 -12.91 -1.24
CA PRO A 81 -0.61 -11.46 -1.08
C PRO A 81 0.76 -10.89 -1.37
N HIS A 82 1.10 -10.81 -2.63
CA HIS A 82 2.37 -10.27 -3.12
C HIS A 82 2.13 -9.05 -3.99
N VAL A 83 2.97 -8.04 -3.82
CA VAL A 83 2.96 -6.81 -4.61
C VAL A 83 4.40 -6.31 -4.76
N PRO A 84 4.79 -5.73 -5.89
CA PRO A 84 6.13 -5.16 -6.01
C PRO A 84 6.35 -4.01 -5.03
N SER A 85 7.52 -3.97 -4.40
CA SER A 85 7.92 -2.83 -3.56
C SER A 85 8.15 -1.58 -4.41
N VAL A 86 7.78 -0.41 -3.89
CA VAL A 86 8.05 0.87 -4.54
C VAL A 86 9.15 1.67 -3.82
N VAL A 87 9.91 1.01 -2.95
CA VAL A 87 11.00 1.66 -2.18
C VAL A 87 12.07 2.27 -3.09
N GLU A 88 12.35 1.65 -4.24
CA GLU A 88 13.32 2.20 -5.20
C GLU A 88 12.85 3.52 -5.81
N VAL A 89 11.55 3.71 -5.94
CA VAL A 89 10.97 4.95 -6.46
C VAL A 89 10.80 5.97 -5.35
N PHE A 90 10.25 5.53 -4.20
CA PHE A 90 10.00 6.37 -3.04
C PHE A 90 10.55 5.71 -1.78
N LYS A 91 11.66 6.22 -1.26
CA LYS A 91 12.29 5.66 -0.06
C LYS A 91 11.40 5.69 1.17
N SER A 92 10.51 6.67 1.25
CA SER A 92 9.54 6.80 2.35
C SER A 92 8.56 5.62 2.43
N ALA A 93 8.41 4.86 1.35
CA ALA A 93 7.54 3.68 1.33
C ALA A 93 8.03 2.56 2.24
N TYR A 94 9.30 2.54 2.62
CA TYR A 94 9.88 1.44 3.37
C TYR A 94 9.10 1.12 4.66
N PHE A 95 8.87 2.12 5.50
CA PHE A 95 8.17 1.91 6.77
C PHE A 95 6.71 1.54 6.57
N ASP A 96 6.03 2.19 5.62
CA ASP A 96 4.63 1.87 5.31
C ASP A 96 4.49 0.43 4.82
N GLU A 97 5.41 -0.03 3.97
CA GLU A 97 5.41 -1.41 3.49
C GLU A 97 5.64 -2.41 4.62
N CYS A 98 6.59 -2.12 5.53
CA CYS A 98 6.83 -2.97 6.69
C CYS A 98 5.63 -3.02 7.64
N GLU A 99 4.97 -1.89 7.87
CA GLU A 99 3.79 -1.81 8.71
C GLU A 99 2.63 -2.62 8.12
N ILE A 100 2.39 -2.47 6.81
CA ILE A 100 1.34 -3.23 6.11
C ILE A 100 1.65 -4.73 6.12
N TYR A 101 2.91 -5.10 5.91
CA TYR A 101 3.34 -6.49 6.05
C TYR A 101 3.02 -7.03 7.46
N ASP A 102 3.33 -6.25 8.49
CA ASP A 102 3.13 -6.62 9.89
C ASP A 102 1.64 -6.82 10.22
N MET A 103 0.78 -5.94 9.73
CA MET A 103 -0.64 -5.93 10.08
C MET A 103 -1.52 -6.80 9.18
N PHE A 104 -1.18 -6.96 7.91
CA PHE A 104 -1.99 -7.66 6.91
C PHE A 104 -1.31 -8.88 6.29
N GLY A 105 0.00 -9.02 6.42
CA GLY A 105 0.75 -10.10 5.79
C GLY A 105 0.95 -9.95 4.30
N ILE A 106 0.83 -8.74 3.78
CA ILE A 106 1.11 -8.46 2.37
C ILE A 106 2.62 -8.37 2.18
N VAL A 107 3.16 -9.18 1.27
CA VAL A 107 4.59 -9.24 0.99
C VAL A 107 4.94 -8.27 -0.13
N PHE A 108 5.84 -7.35 0.15
CA PHE A 108 6.34 -6.39 -0.83
C PHE A 108 7.63 -6.95 -1.45
N ASP A 109 7.49 -7.49 -2.66
CA ASP A 109 8.60 -8.14 -3.35
C ASP A 109 9.72 -7.15 -3.66
N LYS A 110 10.96 -7.55 -3.39
CA LYS A 110 12.18 -6.74 -3.52
C LYS A 110 12.31 -5.58 -2.53
N ASN A 111 11.49 -5.53 -1.50
CA ASN A 111 11.78 -4.66 -0.38
C ASN A 111 13.08 -5.15 0.28
N PRO A 112 14.09 -4.28 0.48
CA PRO A 112 15.42 -4.72 0.90
C PRO A 112 15.47 -5.32 2.30
N ASN A 113 14.51 -4.99 3.16
CA ASN A 113 14.51 -5.47 4.55
C ASN A 113 13.09 -5.49 5.11
N LEU A 114 12.22 -6.27 4.46
CA LEU A 114 10.84 -6.43 4.91
C LEU A 114 10.80 -7.19 6.21
N LYS A 115 10.31 -6.56 7.27
CA LYS A 115 10.27 -7.14 8.62
C LYS A 115 9.09 -6.60 9.41
N ARG A 116 8.74 -7.31 10.47
CA ARG A 116 7.73 -6.86 11.42
C ARG A 116 8.31 -5.73 12.29
N LEU A 117 7.54 -4.66 12.49
CA LEU A 117 7.96 -3.49 13.26
C LEU A 117 7.18 -3.34 14.57
N LEU A 118 5.88 -3.60 14.54
CA LEU A 118 4.97 -3.30 15.65
C LEU A 118 4.68 -4.51 16.52
N MET A 119 4.62 -5.71 15.91
CA MET A 119 4.29 -6.92 16.64
C MET A 119 5.53 -7.51 17.32
N PRO A 120 5.36 -8.13 18.50
CA PRO A 120 6.45 -8.79 19.20
C PRO A 120 7.09 -9.90 18.38
N LYS A 121 8.39 -10.16 18.64
CA LYS A 121 9.10 -11.26 18.01
C LYS A 121 8.36 -12.58 18.28
N GLY A 122 8.15 -13.34 17.20
CA GLY A 122 7.46 -14.62 17.29
C GLY A 122 5.94 -14.52 17.27
N TRP A 123 5.38 -13.32 17.07
CA TRP A 123 3.95 -13.15 16.95
C TRP A 123 3.42 -13.89 15.72
N GLU A 124 2.33 -14.63 15.90
CA GLU A 124 1.64 -15.35 14.83
C GLU A 124 0.41 -14.59 14.38
N GLY A 125 0.22 -14.52 13.05
CA GLY A 125 -0.93 -13.88 12.45
C GLY A 125 -0.75 -12.39 12.20
N TYR A 126 -1.78 -11.81 11.57
CA TYR A 126 -1.78 -10.43 11.11
C TYR A 126 -3.02 -9.72 11.62
N PRO A 127 -2.87 -8.83 12.63
CA PRO A 127 -3.98 -8.37 13.45
C PRO A 127 -5.06 -7.55 12.74
N LEU A 128 -4.75 -6.90 11.61
CA LEU A 128 -5.74 -6.06 10.92
C LEU A 128 -6.52 -6.80 9.83
N ARG A 129 -6.24 -8.09 9.63
CA ARG A 129 -7.09 -8.92 8.77
C ARG A 129 -8.45 -9.17 9.41
N LYS A 130 -9.49 -9.18 8.58
CA LYS A 130 -10.86 -9.51 9.03
C LYS A 130 -11.02 -10.94 9.50
N ASP A 131 -10.14 -11.83 9.06
CA ASP A 131 -10.12 -13.24 9.47
C ASP A 131 -9.17 -13.53 10.63
N TYR A 132 -8.59 -12.49 11.24
CA TYR A 132 -7.68 -12.65 12.37
C TYR A 132 -8.43 -13.05 13.63
N GLU A 133 -7.89 -14.07 14.32
CA GLU A 133 -8.40 -14.51 15.63
C GLU A 133 -7.32 -14.31 16.70
N GLN A 134 -7.69 -13.61 17.77
CA GLN A 134 -6.80 -13.33 18.89
C GLN A 134 -6.69 -14.57 19.78
N ASN A 135 -5.53 -15.21 19.77
CA ASN A 135 -5.26 -16.41 20.56
C ASN A 135 -4.45 -16.15 21.84
N ASP A 136 -3.88 -14.97 21.99
CA ASP A 136 -3.10 -14.62 23.18
C ASP A 136 -4.03 -14.16 24.31
N ASN A 137 -4.14 -14.96 25.34
CA ASN A 137 -5.02 -14.70 26.49
C ASN A 137 -4.64 -13.42 27.24
N ARG A 138 -3.38 -12.97 27.14
CA ARG A 138 -2.91 -11.74 27.78
C ARG A 138 -3.54 -10.50 27.16
N LEU A 139 -3.95 -10.60 25.90
CA LEU A 139 -4.51 -9.50 25.12
C LEU A 139 -6.03 -9.59 24.99
N LYS A 140 -6.67 -10.57 25.59
CA LYS A 140 -8.12 -10.68 25.60
C LYS A 140 -8.69 -9.67 26.60
N TRP A 141 -9.39 -8.69 26.08
CA TRP A 141 -10.16 -7.79 26.91
C TRP A 141 -11.35 -8.54 27.48
N ASN A 142 -11.66 -8.26 28.71
CA ASN A 142 -12.87 -8.83 29.32
C ASN A 142 -14.09 -8.40 28.53
N LYS A 143 -14.76 -9.36 27.96
CA LYS A 143 -16.03 -9.11 27.31
C LYS A 143 -17.15 -9.07 28.35
#